data_c0aa9f90252c9dcaa3835a19639bb324
#
_entry.id   c0aa9f90252c9dcaa3835a19639bb324
#
_cell.length_a   1.000
_cell.length_b   1.000
_cell.length_c   1.000
_cell.angle_alpha   90.00
_cell.angle_beta   90.00
_cell.angle_gamma   90.00
#
_symmetry.space_group_name_H-M   'P 1'
#
loop_
_entity.id
_entity.type
_entity.pdbx_description
1 polymer ?
#
loop_
_entity_poly.entity_id
_entity_poly.type
_entity_poly.pdbx_seq_one_letter_code
_entity_poly.pdbx_strand_id
1 'polypeptide(L)'
;MSTVRRLVLTADPALLLTDAPPAGVPENAERLADDGLRGWRFAADEWAAAPEPGSGWDVLTVPATVAAAPAPLVVTDVDSTLIRQEVIELLAAHAGREAEVAEVTERAMRGELDFAASLHARVEALAGLPVGVVADVVRAIRPTDGALALIEAVTAAGGRVCAVSGGFTQVLAPLAEAWGVHAYCANELEVRDGHLTGKVLGDVVDRAAKAAMLRAWAEDAGLAPEQAVGVGDGANDIDLLEAAGCGVALCAKPILREHADVVVDVPSFTPLRWLLGL
;
A
#
# COMPACT_ATOMS: atom_id res chain seq x y z
N MET A 1 22.30 -17.33 8.63
CA MET A 1 21.21 -18.18 8.15
C MET A 1 20.02 -17.25 7.95
N SER A 2 19.50 -17.15 6.73
CA SER A 2 18.35 -16.29 6.46
C SER A 2 17.10 -17.03 6.93
N THR A 3 16.51 -16.56 8.01
CA THR A 3 15.34 -17.19 8.61
C THR A 3 14.10 -16.54 8.05
N VAL A 4 13.22 -17.32 7.42
CA VAL A 4 11.85 -16.91 7.10
C VAL A 4 11.20 -16.46 8.41
N ARG A 5 10.61 -15.26 8.43
CA ARG A 5 9.88 -14.79 9.61
C ARG A 5 8.41 -15.07 9.46
N ARG A 6 7.77 -15.46 10.57
CA ARG A 6 6.32 -15.59 10.67
C ARG A 6 5.76 -14.65 11.71
N LEU A 7 4.57 -14.16 11.43
CA LEU A 7 3.77 -13.39 12.35
C LEU A 7 2.38 -14.04 12.43
N VAL A 8 1.97 -14.40 13.64
CA VAL A 8 0.59 -14.75 13.93
C VAL A 8 -0.04 -13.56 14.64
N LEU A 9 -1.16 -13.06 14.15
CA LEU A 9 -1.80 -11.89 14.72
C LEU A 9 -3.32 -12.04 14.79
N THR A 10 -3.95 -11.21 15.61
CA THR A 10 -5.39 -11.08 15.69
C THR A 10 -5.81 -9.64 15.92
N ALA A 11 -6.96 -9.26 15.36
CA ALA A 11 -7.72 -8.05 15.67
C ALA A 11 -9.05 -8.39 16.38
N ASP A 12 -9.33 -9.68 16.64
CA ASP A 12 -10.57 -10.12 17.31
C ASP A 12 -10.58 -9.63 18.76
N PRO A 13 -11.56 -8.79 19.17
CA PRO A 13 -11.66 -8.26 20.52
C PRO A 13 -11.70 -9.35 21.61
N ALA A 14 -12.27 -10.51 21.33
CA ALA A 14 -12.33 -11.63 22.29
C ALA A 14 -10.95 -12.23 22.53
N LEU A 15 -10.14 -12.37 21.47
CA LEU A 15 -8.77 -12.88 21.55
C LEU A 15 -7.79 -11.87 22.13
N LEU A 16 -8.04 -10.57 21.93
CA LEU A 16 -7.23 -9.49 22.51
C LEU A 16 -7.24 -9.47 24.05
N LEU A 17 -8.28 -10.06 24.67
CA LEU A 17 -8.37 -10.18 26.14
C LEU A 17 -7.48 -11.28 26.72
N THR A 18 -6.96 -12.19 25.89
CA THR A 18 -6.09 -13.28 26.34
C THR A 18 -4.62 -12.90 26.10
N ASP A 19 -3.75 -13.27 27.05
CA ASP A 19 -2.31 -13.08 26.91
C ASP A 19 -1.60 -14.30 26.30
N ALA A 20 -2.34 -15.37 26.03
CA ALA A 20 -1.80 -16.60 25.50
C ALA A 20 -1.73 -16.56 23.96
N PRO A 21 -0.62 -16.99 23.35
CA PRO A 21 -0.56 -17.21 21.91
C PRO A 21 -1.47 -18.38 21.51
N PRO A 22 -1.86 -18.47 20.22
CA PRO A 22 -2.52 -19.67 19.72
C PRO A 22 -1.59 -20.89 19.82
N ALA A 23 -2.19 -22.07 19.81
CA ALA A 23 -1.43 -23.31 19.86
C ALA A 23 -0.39 -23.40 18.74
N GLY A 24 0.81 -23.88 19.05
CA GLY A 24 1.90 -24.07 18.10
C GLY A 24 2.86 -22.88 17.96
N VAL A 25 2.53 -21.71 18.51
CA VAL A 25 3.48 -20.59 18.59
C VAL A 25 4.55 -20.93 19.62
N PRO A 26 5.87 -20.76 19.28
CA PRO A 26 6.96 -21.05 20.19
C PRO A 26 6.93 -20.20 21.48
N GLU A 27 7.41 -20.74 22.60
CA GLU A 27 7.48 -20.01 23.88
C GLU A 27 8.41 -18.79 23.82
N ASN A 28 9.42 -18.82 22.96
CA ASN A 28 10.37 -17.71 22.72
C ASN A 28 9.89 -16.71 21.68
N ALA A 29 8.67 -16.82 21.15
CA ALA A 29 8.10 -15.88 20.19
C ALA A 29 8.03 -14.46 20.79
N GLU A 30 8.45 -13.49 20.01
CA GLU A 30 8.35 -12.08 20.38
C GLU A 30 6.89 -11.63 20.39
N ARG A 31 6.43 -11.19 21.55
CA ARG A 31 5.07 -10.64 21.71
C ARG A 31 5.00 -9.21 21.24
N LEU A 32 4.02 -8.90 20.41
CA LEU A 32 3.76 -7.59 19.81
C LEU A 32 2.33 -7.16 20.12
N ALA A 33 2.15 -5.86 20.42
CA ALA A 33 0.83 -5.29 20.66
C ALA A 33 0.84 -3.80 20.26
N ASP A 34 -0.16 -3.36 19.51
CA ASP A 34 -0.33 -1.98 19.06
C ASP A 34 -1.75 -1.80 18.49
N ASP A 35 -2.39 -0.65 18.76
CA ASP A 35 -3.67 -0.18 18.17
C ASP A 35 -4.76 -1.24 17.95
N GLY A 36 -5.08 -2.02 18.98
CA GLY A 36 -6.09 -3.06 18.88
C GLY A 36 -5.66 -4.31 18.11
N LEU A 37 -4.35 -4.45 17.88
CA LEU A 37 -3.73 -5.65 17.33
C LEU A 37 -2.87 -6.35 18.38
N ARG A 38 -2.80 -7.66 18.29
CA ARG A 38 -1.84 -8.48 19.05
C ARG A 38 -1.25 -9.53 18.13
N GLY A 39 0.06 -9.77 18.29
CA GLY A 39 0.75 -10.78 17.50
C GLY A 39 1.94 -11.39 18.21
N TRP A 40 2.46 -12.45 17.61
CA TRP A 40 3.69 -13.11 17.97
C TRP A 40 4.54 -13.34 16.73
N ARG A 41 5.78 -12.85 16.78
CA ARG A 41 6.76 -12.99 15.72
C ARG A 41 7.82 -14.02 16.10
N PHE A 42 8.16 -14.91 15.17
CA PHE A 42 9.13 -15.99 15.37
C PHE A 42 9.74 -16.47 14.05
N ALA A 43 10.79 -17.29 14.13
CA ALA A 43 11.38 -17.96 12.98
C ALA A 43 10.47 -19.10 12.50
N ALA A 44 10.32 -19.22 11.16
CA ALA A 44 9.35 -20.15 10.59
C ALA A 44 9.66 -21.65 10.83
N ASP A 45 10.93 -21.98 11.04
CA ASP A 45 11.39 -23.33 11.39
C ASP A 45 11.06 -23.77 12.83
N GLU A 46 10.65 -22.82 13.66
CA GLU A 46 10.25 -23.07 15.06
C GLU A 46 8.75 -23.38 15.21
N TRP A 47 8.00 -23.40 14.11
CA TRP A 47 6.53 -23.58 14.18
C TRP A 47 6.11 -25.03 14.26
N ALA A 48 5.40 -25.38 15.34
CA ALA A 48 4.86 -26.73 15.56
C ALA A 48 3.54 -27.00 14.82
N ALA A 49 2.62 -26.02 14.76
CA ALA A 49 1.32 -26.17 14.09
C ALA A 49 0.68 -24.81 13.83
N ALA A 50 0.10 -24.60 12.64
CA ALA A 50 -0.68 -23.42 12.32
C ALA A 50 -2.02 -23.38 13.06
N PRO A 51 -2.54 -22.19 13.44
CA PRO A 51 -3.91 -22.05 13.92
C PRO A 51 -4.92 -22.56 12.87
N GLU A 52 -6.04 -23.09 13.36
CA GLU A 52 -7.11 -23.53 12.47
C GLU A 52 -7.69 -22.33 11.67
N PRO A 53 -8.04 -22.52 10.39
CA PRO A 53 -8.73 -21.51 9.62
C PRO A 53 -10.01 -21.05 10.32
N GLY A 54 -10.24 -19.73 10.38
CA GLY A 54 -11.41 -19.15 11.04
C GLY A 54 -11.32 -19.07 12.56
N SER A 55 -10.16 -19.37 13.15
CA SER A 55 -9.93 -19.23 14.59
C SER A 55 -9.79 -17.78 15.08
N GLY A 56 -9.88 -16.81 14.17
CA GLY A 56 -9.65 -15.38 14.47
C GLY A 56 -8.16 -15.00 14.50
N TRP A 57 -7.27 -15.91 14.10
CA TRP A 57 -5.83 -15.67 13.97
C TRP A 57 -5.41 -15.67 12.51
N ASP A 58 -4.72 -14.61 12.10
CA ASP A 58 -4.07 -14.52 10.80
C ASP A 58 -2.61 -14.92 10.87
N VAL A 59 -2.13 -15.54 9.80
CA VAL A 59 -0.75 -16.01 9.69
C VAL A 59 -0.09 -15.39 8.50
N LEU A 60 0.91 -14.56 8.76
CA LEU A 60 1.69 -13.89 7.73
C LEU A 60 3.11 -14.45 7.70
N THR A 61 3.69 -14.55 6.51
CA THR A 61 5.05 -15.08 6.34
C THR A 61 5.82 -14.20 5.35
N VAL A 62 6.97 -13.67 5.76
CA VAL A 62 7.86 -12.96 4.83
C VAL A 62 8.87 -13.94 4.22
N PRO A 63 9.07 -13.93 2.88
CA PRO A 63 10.07 -14.74 2.22
C PRO A 63 11.49 -14.47 2.73
N ALA A 64 12.34 -15.50 2.67
CA ALA A 64 13.72 -15.42 3.14
C ALA A 64 14.54 -14.34 2.41
N THR A 65 14.28 -14.13 1.13
CA THR A 65 14.94 -13.11 0.29
C THR A 65 14.74 -11.72 0.84
N VAL A 66 13.49 -11.38 1.20
CA VAL A 66 13.12 -10.08 1.81
C VAL A 66 13.67 -9.99 3.23
N ALA A 67 13.52 -11.06 4.03
CA ALA A 67 14.03 -11.06 5.40
C ALA A 67 15.57 -10.94 5.50
N ALA A 68 16.29 -11.29 4.44
CA ALA A 68 17.75 -11.19 4.33
C ALA A 68 18.24 -9.90 3.69
N ALA A 69 17.36 -9.05 3.21
CA ALA A 69 17.76 -7.76 2.63
C ALA A 69 18.57 -6.94 3.64
N PRO A 70 19.64 -6.25 3.22
CA PRO A 70 20.49 -5.47 4.12
C PRO A 70 19.74 -4.29 4.74
N ALA A 71 18.70 -3.79 4.05
CA ALA A 71 17.78 -2.78 4.52
C ALA A 71 16.42 -2.97 3.84
N PRO A 72 15.30 -2.67 4.49
CA PRO A 72 13.98 -2.87 3.90
C PRO A 72 13.70 -1.85 2.79
N LEU A 73 13.17 -2.34 1.65
CA LEU A 73 12.56 -1.51 0.61
C LEU A 73 11.07 -1.85 0.53
N VAL A 74 10.23 -0.87 0.77
CA VAL A 74 8.76 -0.99 0.64
C VAL A 74 8.30 -0.06 -0.46
N VAL A 75 7.63 -0.60 -1.48
CA VAL A 75 6.99 0.17 -2.55
C VAL A 75 5.48 -0.01 -2.41
N THR A 76 4.77 1.07 -2.16
CA THR A 76 3.35 1.04 -1.86
C THR A 76 2.54 1.83 -2.87
N ASP A 77 1.35 1.31 -3.20
CA ASP A 77 0.28 2.13 -3.75
C ASP A 77 -0.16 3.19 -2.75
N VAL A 78 -0.92 4.17 -3.19
CA VAL A 78 -1.31 5.34 -2.41
C VAL A 78 -2.78 5.33 -2.06
N ASP A 79 -3.65 5.49 -3.06
CA ASP A 79 -5.10 5.59 -2.87
C ASP A 79 -5.65 4.29 -2.27
N SER A 80 -6.47 4.38 -1.22
CA SER A 80 -7.01 3.24 -0.46
C SER A 80 -5.95 2.27 0.12
N THR A 81 -4.66 2.60 0.01
CA THR A 81 -3.53 1.83 0.55
C THR A 81 -2.72 2.66 1.56
N LEU A 82 -1.81 3.55 1.11
CA LEU A 82 -1.02 4.43 1.99
C LEU A 82 -1.90 5.48 2.67
N ILE A 83 -2.93 5.93 1.98
CA ILE A 83 -3.98 6.83 2.45
C ILE A 83 -5.34 6.12 2.44
N ARG A 84 -6.27 6.61 3.26
CA ARG A 84 -7.60 6.00 3.40
C ARG A 84 -8.57 6.38 2.27
N GLN A 85 -8.27 7.42 1.51
CA GLN A 85 -9.16 8.04 0.52
C GLN A 85 -8.74 7.70 -0.91
N GLU A 86 -9.68 7.91 -1.83
CA GLU A 86 -9.45 8.01 -3.26
C GLU A 86 -9.30 9.48 -3.64
N VAL A 87 -8.13 9.90 -4.10
CA VAL A 87 -7.84 11.30 -4.41
C VAL A 87 -8.75 11.85 -5.50
N ILE A 88 -9.03 11.05 -6.54
CA ILE A 88 -9.88 11.47 -7.65
C ILE A 88 -11.32 11.77 -7.20
N GLU A 89 -11.84 11.03 -6.19
CA GLU A 89 -13.18 11.26 -5.63
C GLU A 89 -13.22 12.55 -4.83
N LEU A 90 -12.18 12.84 -4.03
CA LEU A 90 -12.08 14.12 -3.30
C LEU A 90 -12.03 15.31 -4.24
N LEU A 91 -11.29 15.22 -5.34
CA LEU A 91 -11.24 16.28 -6.36
C LEU A 91 -12.60 16.42 -7.06
N ALA A 92 -13.27 15.31 -7.39
CA ALA A 92 -14.60 15.30 -8.00
C ALA A 92 -15.64 15.96 -7.11
N ALA A 93 -15.60 15.72 -5.79
CA ALA A 93 -16.48 16.37 -4.83
C ALA A 93 -16.32 17.89 -4.84
N HIS A 94 -15.11 18.39 -4.89
CA HIS A 94 -14.84 19.83 -5.04
C HIS A 94 -15.30 20.41 -6.38
N ALA A 95 -15.32 19.60 -7.44
CA ALA A 95 -15.82 19.99 -8.76
C ALA A 95 -17.35 19.86 -8.88
N GLY A 96 -18.04 19.23 -7.93
CA GLY A 96 -19.46 18.86 -8.02
C GLY A 96 -19.71 17.84 -9.16
N ARG A 97 -18.74 16.93 -9.39
CA ARG A 97 -18.71 15.97 -10.50
C ARG A 97 -18.66 14.51 -10.02
N GLU A 98 -19.02 14.24 -8.76
CA GLU A 98 -18.96 12.90 -8.19
C GLU A 98 -19.75 11.87 -9.00
N ALA A 99 -20.94 12.26 -9.52
CA ALA A 99 -21.77 11.37 -10.30
C ALA A 99 -21.11 11.00 -11.65
N GLU A 100 -20.43 11.94 -12.30
CA GLU A 100 -19.74 11.71 -13.57
C GLU A 100 -18.54 10.79 -13.36
N VAL A 101 -17.75 11.03 -12.30
CA VAL A 101 -16.60 10.18 -11.97
C VAL A 101 -17.03 8.78 -11.56
N ALA A 102 -18.12 8.64 -10.80
CA ALA A 102 -18.68 7.34 -10.43
C ALA A 102 -19.16 6.55 -11.66
N GLU A 103 -19.85 7.19 -12.62
CA GLU A 103 -20.28 6.54 -13.87
C GLU A 103 -19.09 6.01 -14.67
N VAL A 104 -18.03 6.81 -14.83
CA VAL A 104 -16.80 6.38 -15.52
C VAL A 104 -16.16 5.20 -14.81
N THR A 105 -16.12 5.21 -13.48
CA THR A 105 -15.59 4.12 -12.67
C THR A 105 -16.38 2.84 -12.88
N GLU A 106 -17.72 2.90 -12.90
CA GLU A 106 -18.57 1.74 -13.20
C GLU A 106 -18.34 1.17 -14.60
N ARG A 107 -18.16 2.03 -15.60
CA ARG A 107 -17.87 1.61 -16.97
C ARG A 107 -16.52 0.89 -17.06
N ALA A 108 -15.52 1.39 -16.36
CA ALA A 108 -14.22 0.72 -16.26
C ALA A 108 -14.34 -0.64 -15.56
N MET A 109 -15.13 -0.75 -14.49
CA MET A 109 -15.37 -2.01 -13.78
C MET A 109 -16.11 -3.05 -14.64
N ARG A 110 -16.94 -2.60 -15.58
CA ARG A 110 -17.58 -3.49 -16.58
C ARG A 110 -16.65 -3.86 -17.75
N GLY A 111 -15.40 -3.35 -17.76
CA GLY A 111 -14.44 -3.61 -18.84
C GLY A 111 -14.68 -2.82 -20.12
N GLU A 112 -15.51 -1.78 -20.08
CA GLU A 112 -15.78 -0.90 -21.23
C GLU A 112 -14.64 0.08 -21.51
N LEU A 113 -13.82 0.37 -20.51
CA LEU A 113 -12.69 1.26 -20.56
C LEU A 113 -11.45 0.56 -19.99
N ASP A 114 -10.31 0.75 -20.62
CA ASP A 114 -9.03 0.42 -20.02
C ASP A 114 -8.64 1.45 -18.93
N PHE A 115 -7.54 1.18 -18.22
CA PHE A 115 -7.10 2.05 -17.12
C PHE A 115 -6.83 3.49 -17.59
N ALA A 116 -6.12 3.66 -18.70
CA ALA A 116 -5.74 4.97 -19.22
C ALA A 116 -6.97 5.77 -19.69
N ALA A 117 -7.87 5.12 -20.45
CA ALA A 117 -9.12 5.74 -20.91
C ALA A 117 -10.01 6.15 -19.72
N SER A 118 -10.10 5.30 -18.69
CA SER A 118 -10.84 5.61 -17.46
C SER A 118 -10.21 6.77 -16.69
N LEU A 119 -8.89 6.81 -16.56
CA LEU A 119 -8.18 7.93 -15.93
C LEU A 119 -8.46 9.25 -16.67
N HIS A 120 -8.25 9.28 -17.98
CA HIS A 120 -8.47 10.48 -18.79
C HIS A 120 -9.91 10.99 -18.70
N ALA A 121 -10.91 10.11 -18.78
CA ALA A 121 -12.32 10.50 -18.67
C ALA A 121 -12.66 11.07 -17.28
N ARG A 122 -12.11 10.52 -16.19
CA ARG A 122 -12.30 11.04 -14.85
C ARG A 122 -11.59 12.38 -14.65
N VAL A 123 -10.39 12.54 -15.20
CA VAL A 123 -9.63 13.81 -15.12
C VAL A 123 -10.30 14.89 -15.95
N GLU A 124 -10.91 14.56 -17.10
CA GLU A 124 -11.70 15.51 -17.90
C GLU A 124 -12.83 16.15 -17.11
N ALA A 125 -13.48 15.40 -16.23
CA ALA A 125 -14.52 15.91 -15.32
C ALA A 125 -13.99 16.98 -14.33
N LEU A 126 -12.68 17.08 -14.12
CA LEU A 126 -12.05 18.07 -13.25
C LEU A 126 -11.69 19.37 -13.98
N ALA A 127 -11.97 19.49 -15.28
CA ALA A 127 -11.64 20.68 -16.07
C ALA A 127 -12.25 21.95 -15.48
N GLY A 128 -11.44 23.01 -15.39
CA GLY A 128 -11.85 24.30 -14.84
C GLY A 128 -11.79 24.41 -13.31
N LEU A 129 -11.45 23.33 -12.59
CA LEU A 129 -11.27 23.37 -11.14
C LEU A 129 -10.04 24.24 -10.78
N PRO A 130 -10.19 25.21 -9.87
CA PRO A 130 -9.03 26.00 -9.42
C PRO A 130 -7.98 25.11 -8.77
N VAL A 131 -6.69 25.27 -9.13
CA VAL A 131 -5.59 24.46 -8.56
C VAL A 131 -5.48 24.56 -7.03
N GLY A 132 -5.98 25.65 -6.44
CA GLY A 132 -6.02 25.82 -4.98
C GLY A 132 -6.78 24.72 -4.22
N VAL A 133 -7.73 24.04 -4.89
CA VAL A 133 -8.46 22.91 -4.32
C VAL A 133 -7.54 21.74 -3.96
N VAL A 134 -6.43 21.57 -4.68
CA VAL A 134 -5.44 20.53 -4.34
C VAL A 134 -4.98 20.64 -2.89
N ALA A 135 -4.76 21.88 -2.39
CA ALA A 135 -4.35 22.09 -1.01
C ALA A 135 -5.46 21.71 0.00
N ASP A 136 -6.73 21.87 -0.37
CA ASP A 136 -7.85 21.43 0.46
C ASP A 136 -7.93 19.90 0.52
N VAL A 137 -7.74 19.25 -0.62
CA VAL A 137 -7.67 17.78 -0.71
C VAL A 137 -6.52 17.25 0.13
N VAL A 138 -5.30 17.79 0.00
CA VAL A 138 -4.13 17.39 0.81
C VAL A 138 -4.43 17.49 2.31
N ARG A 139 -5.12 18.54 2.77
CA ARG A 139 -5.51 18.69 4.18
C ARG A 139 -6.57 17.68 4.64
N ALA A 140 -7.42 17.23 3.73
CA ALA A 140 -8.46 16.23 4.02
C ALA A 140 -7.93 14.80 4.10
N ILE A 141 -6.81 14.51 3.45
CA ILE A 141 -6.19 13.18 3.41
C ILE A 141 -5.76 12.74 4.82
N ARG A 142 -5.97 11.46 5.07
CA ARG A 142 -5.55 10.78 6.29
C ARG A 142 -4.70 9.56 5.93
N PRO A 143 -3.51 9.42 6.53
CA PRO A 143 -2.72 8.21 6.34
C PRO A 143 -3.50 7.00 6.88
N THR A 144 -3.26 5.84 6.29
CA THR A 144 -3.70 4.56 6.84
C THR A 144 -3.00 4.30 8.18
N ASP A 145 -3.69 3.64 9.11
CA ASP A 145 -3.14 3.37 10.43
C ASP A 145 -1.79 2.64 10.31
N GLY A 146 -0.84 3.03 11.14
CA GLY A 146 0.51 2.47 11.13
C GLY A 146 1.40 2.90 9.95
N ALA A 147 0.89 3.61 8.92
CA ALA A 147 1.68 4.00 7.75
C ALA A 147 2.87 4.89 8.11
N LEU A 148 2.64 5.94 8.88
CA LEU A 148 3.73 6.85 9.31
C LEU A 148 4.75 6.14 10.21
N ALA A 149 4.29 5.26 11.11
CA ALA A 149 5.17 4.46 11.95
C ALA A 149 6.00 3.45 11.13
N LEU A 150 5.44 2.89 10.05
CA LEU A 150 6.21 2.06 9.12
C LEU A 150 7.29 2.89 8.41
N ILE A 151 6.94 4.06 7.86
CA ILE A 151 7.90 4.94 7.16
C ILE A 151 9.07 5.30 8.10
N GLU A 152 8.76 5.72 9.33
CA GLU A 152 9.77 6.04 10.33
C GLU A 152 10.67 4.84 10.67
N ALA A 153 10.08 3.67 10.94
CA ALA A 153 10.81 2.47 11.30
C ALA A 153 11.70 1.95 10.16
N VAL A 154 11.19 1.95 8.91
CA VAL A 154 11.96 1.58 7.71
C VAL A 154 13.13 2.53 7.52
N THR A 155 12.92 3.83 7.65
CA THR A 155 13.96 4.85 7.52
C THR A 155 15.03 4.70 8.61
N ALA A 156 14.62 4.48 9.86
CA ALA A 156 15.53 4.25 11.00
C ALA A 156 16.38 2.97 10.80
N ALA A 157 15.86 1.97 10.11
CA ALA A 157 16.59 0.75 9.73
C ALA A 157 17.49 0.94 8.49
N GLY A 158 17.65 2.17 7.97
CA GLY A 158 18.42 2.46 6.76
C GLY A 158 17.74 2.05 5.46
N GLY A 159 16.45 1.73 5.52
CA GLY A 159 15.63 1.35 4.38
C GLY A 159 14.92 2.52 3.71
N ARG A 160 14.03 2.21 2.77
CA ARG A 160 13.28 3.19 1.98
C ARG A 160 11.82 2.80 1.85
N VAL A 161 10.92 3.77 2.01
CA VAL A 161 9.53 3.65 1.58
C VAL A 161 9.33 4.53 0.37
N CYS A 162 8.87 3.94 -0.73
CA CYS A 162 8.58 4.63 -1.99
C CYS A 162 7.09 4.47 -2.31
N ALA A 163 6.47 5.50 -2.89
CA ALA A 163 5.05 5.51 -3.21
C ALA A 163 4.82 5.61 -4.72
N VAL A 164 4.00 4.72 -5.29
CA VAL A 164 3.65 4.75 -6.72
C VAL A 164 2.13 4.72 -6.89
N SER A 165 1.58 5.71 -7.60
CA SER A 165 0.13 5.93 -7.64
C SER A 165 -0.40 6.19 -9.04
N GLY A 166 -1.58 5.64 -9.32
CA GLY A 166 -2.43 6.08 -10.42
C GLY A 166 -3.11 7.44 -10.18
N GLY A 167 -2.96 8.02 -8.98
CA GLY A 167 -3.41 9.37 -8.62
C GLY A 167 -2.48 10.46 -9.12
N PHE A 168 -2.31 11.57 -8.36
CA PHE A 168 -1.73 12.80 -8.89
C PHE A 168 -0.55 13.32 -8.06
N THR A 169 0.53 13.70 -8.77
CA THR A 169 1.76 14.27 -8.21
C THR A 169 1.48 15.52 -7.37
N GLN A 170 0.56 16.40 -7.80
CA GLN A 170 0.21 17.61 -7.07
C GLN A 170 -0.33 17.33 -5.65
N VAL A 171 -0.92 16.16 -5.43
CA VAL A 171 -1.40 15.73 -4.12
C VAL A 171 -0.33 14.89 -3.40
N LEU A 172 0.31 13.97 -4.11
CA LEU A 172 1.27 13.04 -3.50
C LEU A 172 2.56 13.74 -3.05
N ALA A 173 3.07 14.71 -3.82
CA ALA A 173 4.34 15.38 -3.52
C ALA A 173 4.38 16.02 -2.12
N PRO A 174 3.40 16.87 -1.72
CA PRO A 174 3.41 17.46 -0.39
C PRO A 174 3.21 16.43 0.74
N LEU A 175 2.47 15.34 0.49
CA LEU A 175 2.34 14.26 1.46
C LEU A 175 3.65 13.48 1.62
N ALA A 176 4.31 13.16 0.51
CA ALA A 176 5.58 12.45 0.51
C ALA A 176 6.67 13.22 1.27
N GLU A 177 6.75 14.53 1.03
CA GLU A 177 7.66 15.42 1.76
C GLU A 177 7.34 15.46 3.26
N ALA A 178 6.08 15.66 3.62
CA ALA A 178 5.65 15.76 5.02
C ALA A 178 5.83 14.46 5.81
N TRP A 179 5.71 13.29 5.15
CA TRP A 179 5.75 11.98 5.80
C TRP A 179 7.11 11.29 5.71
N GLY A 180 8.07 11.85 4.96
CA GLY A 180 9.40 11.26 4.79
C GLY A 180 9.41 10.06 3.83
N VAL A 181 8.47 10.01 2.86
CA VAL A 181 8.52 9.05 1.76
C VAL A 181 9.76 9.33 0.91
N HIS A 182 10.57 8.30 0.67
CA HIS A 182 11.90 8.46 0.06
C HIS A 182 11.83 8.89 -1.41
N ALA A 183 10.91 8.32 -2.17
CA ALA A 183 10.68 8.62 -3.57
C ALA A 183 9.21 8.37 -3.91
N TYR A 184 8.71 9.04 -4.95
CA TYR A 184 7.34 8.82 -5.41
C TYR A 184 7.22 8.98 -6.93
N CYS A 185 6.17 8.36 -7.49
CA CYS A 185 5.77 8.48 -8.88
C CYS A 185 4.24 8.50 -8.97
N ALA A 186 3.67 9.47 -9.67
CA ALA A 186 2.23 9.59 -9.92
C ALA A 186 1.99 10.36 -11.21
N ASN A 187 0.74 10.35 -11.71
CA ASN A 187 0.36 11.13 -12.88
C ASN A 187 0.44 12.64 -12.58
N GLU A 188 0.71 13.43 -13.58
CA GLU A 188 0.76 14.88 -13.45
C GLU A 188 -0.48 15.53 -14.09
N LEU A 189 -1.24 16.32 -13.31
CA LEU A 189 -2.36 17.11 -13.84
C LEU A 189 -1.85 18.33 -14.59
N GLU A 190 -2.37 18.57 -15.79
CA GLU A 190 -2.07 19.81 -16.51
C GLU A 190 -2.78 20.99 -15.85
N VAL A 191 -2.00 22.03 -15.53
CA VAL A 191 -2.51 23.30 -14.96
C VAL A 191 -2.24 24.44 -15.96
N ARG A 192 -3.26 25.24 -16.23
CA ARG A 192 -3.13 26.45 -17.05
C ARG A 192 -3.92 27.60 -16.40
N ASP A 193 -3.31 28.76 -16.30
CA ASP A 193 -3.92 29.95 -15.71
C ASP A 193 -4.55 29.70 -14.32
N GLY A 194 -3.90 28.87 -13.50
CA GLY A 194 -4.36 28.53 -12.15
C GLY A 194 -5.53 27.55 -12.07
N HIS A 195 -5.89 26.89 -13.17
CA HIS A 195 -6.97 25.90 -13.24
C HIS A 195 -6.49 24.58 -13.85
N LEU A 196 -7.11 23.48 -13.42
CA LEU A 196 -6.93 22.18 -14.05
C LEU A 196 -7.54 22.22 -15.46
N THR A 197 -6.81 21.70 -16.45
CA THR A 197 -7.31 21.66 -17.83
C THR A 197 -8.19 20.45 -18.13
N GLY A 198 -8.24 19.47 -17.23
CA GLY A 198 -8.87 18.19 -17.46
C GLY A 198 -7.97 17.20 -18.19
N LYS A 199 -6.65 17.43 -18.21
CA LYS A 199 -5.68 16.57 -18.88
C LYS A 199 -4.56 16.12 -17.93
N VAL A 200 -3.95 14.99 -18.28
CA VAL A 200 -2.75 14.45 -17.66
C VAL A 200 -1.57 14.72 -18.57
N LEU A 201 -0.41 15.04 -18.00
CA LEU A 201 0.85 15.23 -18.72
C LEU A 201 1.69 13.96 -18.68
N GLY A 202 2.41 13.67 -19.76
CA GLY A 202 3.31 12.52 -19.85
C GLY A 202 2.59 11.19 -19.98
N ASP A 203 3.34 10.12 -19.69
CA ASP A 203 2.83 8.74 -19.70
C ASP A 203 2.00 8.44 -18.46
N VAL A 204 0.96 7.63 -18.62
CA VAL A 204 0.10 7.22 -17.51
C VAL A 204 0.81 6.22 -16.62
N VAL A 205 0.77 6.46 -15.32
CA VAL A 205 1.25 5.50 -14.31
C VAL A 205 0.20 4.39 -14.15
N ASP A 206 0.34 3.37 -14.98
CA ASP A 206 -0.48 2.15 -14.96
C ASP A 206 0.17 1.03 -14.14
N ARG A 207 -0.39 -0.18 -14.20
CA ARG A 207 0.13 -1.34 -13.48
C ARG A 207 1.57 -1.72 -13.89
N ALA A 208 1.89 -1.61 -15.19
CA ALA A 208 3.23 -1.92 -15.70
C ALA A 208 4.25 -0.87 -15.23
N ALA A 209 3.86 0.39 -15.22
CA ALA A 209 4.66 1.49 -14.67
C ALA A 209 4.95 1.29 -13.17
N LYS A 210 3.97 0.83 -12.37
CA LYS A 210 4.18 0.51 -10.95
C LYS A 210 5.27 -0.55 -10.76
N ALA A 211 5.22 -1.64 -11.51
CA ALA A 211 6.27 -2.67 -11.48
C ALA A 211 7.64 -2.17 -11.95
N ALA A 212 7.67 -1.32 -12.98
CA ALA A 212 8.90 -0.71 -13.45
C ALA A 212 9.53 0.20 -12.39
N MET A 213 8.73 0.98 -11.66
CA MET A 213 9.20 1.83 -10.56
C MET A 213 9.77 1.02 -9.41
N LEU A 214 9.14 -0.10 -9.02
CA LEU A 214 9.71 -0.99 -8.00
C LEU A 214 11.10 -1.48 -8.41
N ARG A 215 11.27 -1.95 -9.66
CA ARG A 215 12.57 -2.42 -10.15
C ARG A 215 13.62 -1.31 -10.16
N ALA A 216 13.25 -0.10 -10.61
CA ALA A 216 14.15 1.05 -10.63
C ALA A 216 14.59 1.47 -9.22
N TRP A 217 13.67 1.52 -8.26
CA TRP A 217 14.00 1.87 -6.88
C TRP A 217 14.77 0.76 -6.15
N ALA A 218 14.55 -0.51 -6.50
CA ALA A 218 15.37 -1.61 -6.00
C ALA A 218 16.81 -1.47 -6.50
N GLU A 219 17.02 -1.23 -7.81
CA GLU A 219 18.34 -0.98 -8.39
C GLU A 219 19.04 0.22 -7.73
N ASP A 220 18.34 1.36 -7.55
CA ASP A 220 18.87 2.55 -6.87
C ASP A 220 19.23 2.29 -5.40
N ALA A 221 18.55 1.36 -4.75
CA ALA A 221 18.85 0.91 -3.39
C ALA A 221 19.96 -0.16 -3.34
N GLY A 222 20.46 -0.63 -4.48
CA GLY A 222 21.44 -1.72 -4.55
C GLY A 222 20.84 -3.08 -4.17
N LEU A 223 19.53 -3.26 -4.37
CA LEU A 223 18.78 -4.47 -4.08
C LEU A 223 18.29 -5.14 -5.37
N ALA A 224 18.07 -6.44 -5.30
CA ALA A 224 17.26 -7.13 -6.31
C ALA A 224 15.75 -6.90 -6.02
N PRO A 225 14.87 -6.86 -7.04
CA PRO A 225 13.43 -6.72 -6.84
C PRO A 225 12.83 -7.76 -5.88
N GLU A 226 13.39 -8.98 -5.89
CA GLU A 226 13.03 -10.10 -4.99
C GLU A 226 13.35 -9.84 -3.51
N GLN A 227 14.02 -8.72 -3.21
CA GLN A 227 14.31 -8.26 -1.84
C GLN A 227 13.38 -7.13 -1.38
N ALA A 228 12.53 -6.64 -2.28
CA ALA A 228 11.57 -5.57 -2.01
C ALA A 228 10.20 -6.12 -1.59
N VAL A 229 9.42 -5.27 -0.94
CA VAL A 229 8.02 -5.49 -0.64
C VAL A 229 7.17 -4.59 -1.52
N GLY A 230 6.17 -5.15 -2.20
CA GLY A 230 5.12 -4.41 -2.91
C GLY A 230 3.83 -4.42 -2.11
N VAL A 231 3.14 -3.29 -1.97
CA VAL A 231 1.88 -3.19 -1.22
C VAL A 231 0.81 -2.53 -2.08
N GLY A 232 -0.39 -3.10 -2.11
CA GLY A 232 -1.53 -2.53 -2.86
C GLY A 232 -2.87 -3.10 -2.42
N ASP A 233 -3.97 -2.58 -3.02
CA ASP A 233 -5.34 -2.98 -2.72
C ASP A 233 -6.15 -3.44 -3.95
N GLY A 234 -5.71 -3.13 -5.16
CA GLY A 234 -6.51 -3.29 -6.37
C GLY A 234 -5.83 -4.01 -7.54
N ALA A 235 -6.59 -4.28 -8.59
CA ALA A 235 -6.10 -4.95 -9.80
C ALA A 235 -4.94 -4.20 -10.50
N ASN A 236 -4.86 -2.88 -10.29
CA ASN A 236 -3.78 -2.02 -10.79
C ASN A 236 -2.43 -2.26 -10.08
N ASP A 237 -2.40 -3.10 -9.04
CA ASP A 237 -1.19 -3.42 -8.26
C ASP A 237 -0.66 -4.84 -8.52
N ILE A 238 -1.34 -5.63 -9.36
CA ILE A 238 -0.95 -7.02 -9.62
C ILE A 238 0.52 -7.08 -10.06
N ASP A 239 0.92 -6.29 -11.08
CA ASP A 239 2.29 -6.32 -11.60
C ASP A 239 3.31 -5.79 -10.56
N LEU A 240 2.90 -4.88 -9.66
CA LEU A 240 3.71 -4.40 -8.53
C LEU A 240 3.99 -5.55 -7.55
N LEU A 241 2.94 -6.28 -7.15
CA LEU A 241 3.08 -7.40 -6.23
C LEU A 241 3.91 -8.53 -6.84
N GLU A 242 3.66 -8.89 -8.11
CA GLU A 242 4.40 -9.93 -8.83
C GLU A 242 5.88 -9.56 -9.07
N ALA A 243 6.22 -8.28 -9.15
CA ALA A 243 7.59 -7.82 -9.31
C ALA A 243 8.38 -7.82 -8.00
N ALA A 244 7.70 -7.81 -6.86
CA ALA A 244 8.31 -7.79 -5.53
C ALA A 244 8.73 -9.20 -5.07
N GLY A 245 9.62 -9.26 -4.10
CA GLY A 245 9.94 -10.51 -3.39
C GLY A 245 8.90 -10.89 -2.34
N CYS A 246 8.04 -9.93 -1.97
CA CYS A 246 6.87 -10.15 -1.11
C CYS A 246 5.77 -9.19 -1.53
N GLY A 247 4.74 -9.69 -2.19
CA GLY A 247 3.53 -8.97 -2.52
C GLY A 247 2.55 -8.97 -1.36
N VAL A 248 2.13 -7.79 -0.91
CA VAL A 248 1.21 -7.62 0.21
C VAL A 248 -0.10 -7.02 -0.28
N ALA A 249 -1.20 -7.75 -0.12
CA ALA A 249 -2.55 -7.27 -0.37
C ALA A 249 -3.15 -6.69 0.93
N LEU A 250 -3.28 -5.36 1.01
CA LEU A 250 -3.80 -4.65 2.18
C LEU A 250 -5.28 -4.31 1.99
N CYS A 251 -6.17 -4.91 2.78
CA CYS A 251 -7.63 -4.76 2.66
C CYS A 251 -8.13 -4.88 1.21
N ALA A 252 -7.48 -5.75 0.44
CA ALA A 252 -7.51 -5.76 -1.00
C ALA A 252 -8.77 -6.40 -1.58
N LYS A 253 -9.10 -5.96 -2.79
CA LYS A 253 -10.11 -6.57 -3.65
C LYS A 253 -9.75 -8.02 -3.96
N PRO A 254 -10.74 -8.91 -4.13
CA PRO A 254 -10.50 -10.35 -4.29
C PRO A 254 -9.47 -10.70 -5.35
N ILE A 255 -9.49 -9.98 -6.48
CA ILE A 255 -8.57 -10.24 -7.59
C ILE A 255 -7.09 -10.06 -7.21
N LEU A 256 -6.74 -9.07 -6.37
CA LEU A 256 -5.35 -8.86 -5.97
C LEU A 256 -4.89 -9.90 -4.95
N ARG A 257 -5.79 -10.37 -4.10
CA ARG A 257 -5.49 -11.39 -3.07
C ARG A 257 -4.95 -12.69 -3.67
N GLU A 258 -5.35 -13.02 -4.91
CA GLU A 258 -4.90 -14.20 -5.64
C GLU A 258 -3.44 -14.09 -6.12
N HIS A 259 -2.89 -12.86 -6.15
CA HIS A 259 -1.52 -12.55 -6.58
C HIS A 259 -0.59 -12.16 -5.42
N ALA A 260 -1.07 -12.23 -4.18
CA ALA A 260 -0.31 -11.79 -3.02
C ALA A 260 0.33 -12.96 -2.27
N ASP A 261 1.55 -12.74 -1.77
CA ASP A 261 2.22 -13.64 -0.83
C ASP A 261 1.65 -13.50 0.59
N VAL A 262 1.20 -12.27 0.92
CA VAL A 262 0.67 -11.89 2.22
C VAL A 262 -0.64 -11.13 2.05
N VAL A 263 -1.67 -11.53 2.77
CA VAL A 263 -2.94 -10.83 2.82
C VAL A 263 -3.14 -10.27 4.22
N VAL A 264 -3.40 -8.96 4.30
CA VAL A 264 -3.66 -8.23 5.54
C VAL A 264 -5.08 -7.68 5.48
N ASP A 265 -5.99 -8.21 6.29
CA ASP A 265 -7.42 -7.84 6.31
C ASP A 265 -7.76 -6.72 7.32
N VAL A 266 -6.78 -6.25 8.06
CA VAL A 266 -6.93 -5.08 8.92
C VAL A 266 -6.43 -3.82 8.20
N PRO A 267 -7.12 -2.66 8.30
CA PRO A 267 -6.74 -1.44 7.60
C PRO A 267 -5.56 -0.74 8.32
N SER A 268 -4.42 -1.43 8.40
CA SER A 268 -3.23 -0.97 9.11
C SER A 268 -1.95 -1.54 8.53
N PHE A 269 -0.91 -0.71 8.48
CA PHE A 269 0.46 -1.12 8.16
C PHE A 269 1.21 -1.75 9.35
N THR A 270 0.64 -1.76 10.54
CA THR A 270 1.26 -2.35 11.73
C THR A 270 1.65 -3.81 11.53
N PRO A 271 0.80 -4.69 10.93
CA PRO A 271 1.20 -6.07 10.63
C PRO A 271 2.43 -6.17 9.73
N LEU A 272 2.53 -5.32 8.70
CA LEU A 272 3.70 -5.31 7.82
C LEU A 272 4.96 -4.84 8.58
N ARG A 273 4.87 -3.80 9.39
CA ARG A 273 5.98 -3.33 10.24
C ARG A 273 6.51 -4.46 11.12
N TRP A 274 5.61 -5.16 11.81
CA TRP A 274 5.96 -6.30 12.65
C TRP A 274 6.59 -7.45 11.86
N LEU A 275 6.01 -7.78 10.71
CA LEU A 275 6.49 -8.84 9.83
C LEU A 275 7.91 -8.57 9.33
N LEU A 276 8.24 -7.31 9.04
CA LEU A 276 9.58 -6.88 8.64
C LEU A 276 10.60 -6.86 9.80
N GLY A 277 10.15 -6.97 11.02
CA GLY A 277 11.04 -6.96 12.18
C GLY A 277 11.36 -5.56 12.71
N LEU A 278 10.48 -4.61 12.44
CA LEU A 278 10.63 -3.19 12.76
C LEU A 278 9.72 -2.76 13.92
#